data_2919a54328cd31c323ac2fd64bf7f4c0
#
_entry.id   2919a54328cd31c323ac2fd64bf7f4c0
#
_cell.length_a   1.000
_cell.length_b   1.000
_cell.length_c   1.000
_cell.angle_alpha   90.00
_cell.angle_beta   90.00
_cell.angle_gamma   90.00
#
_symmetry.space_group_name_H-M   'P 1'
#
loop_
_entity.id
_entity.type
_entity.pdbx_description
1 polymer ?
#
loop_
_entity_poly.entity_id
_entity_poly.type
_entity_poly.pdbx_seq_one_letter_code
_entity_poly.pdbx_strand_id
1 'polypeptide(L)'
;MNVLIVNTSEKTGGAAIAASRLLEALNDHGVKARMLVRDKQTDRLTVVALPHSLRQKWNFVWERAVLWMHNRFSMKNLWTVSLANTGTDITQTDEFQWADVIHLHWINQGFLSLRDLEKIVRSGKRIVWTLHDQWPYTGICH
;
A
#
# COMPACT_ATOMS: atom_id res chain seq x y z
N MET A 1 5.87 18.17 -11.47
CA MET A 1 6.11 17.18 -10.39
C MET A 1 4.96 16.18 -10.41
N ASN A 2 5.29 14.91 -10.51
CA ASN A 2 4.34 13.81 -10.56
C ASN A 2 4.42 13.04 -9.25
N VAL A 3 3.29 12.87 -8.57
CA VAL A 3 3.21 12.20 -7.26
C VAL A 3 2.40 10.92 -7.39
N LEU A 4 2.95 9.80 -6.94
CA LEU A 4 2.24 8.55 -6.80
C LEU A 4 1.95 8.28 -5.32
N ILE A 5 0.68 8.35 -4.95
CA ILE A 5 0.20 7.94 -3.63
C ILE A 5 -0.02 6.44 -3.66
N VAL A 6 0.51 5.72 -2.68
CA VAL A 6 0.39 4.25 -2.58
C VAL A 6 -0.35 3.90 -1.30
N ASN A 7 -1.52 3.26 -1.43
CA ASN A 7 -2.36 2.84 -0.30
C ASN A 7 -3.06 1.53 -0.62
N THR A 8 -3.31 0.69 0.36
CA THR A 8 -3.90 -0.65 0.15
C THR A 8 -5.32 -0.56 -0.40
N SER A 9 -6.16 0.32 0.13
CA SER A 9 -7.55 0.50 -0.29
C SER A 9 -7.83 1.94 -0.71
N GLU A 10 -8.77 2.14 -1.66
CA GLU A 10 -9.18 3.48 -2.09
C GLU A 10 -10.05 4.20 -1.04
N LYS A 11 -10.96 3.49 -0.37
CA LYS A 11 -11.96 4.10 0.53
C LYS A 11 -12.03 3.49 1.92
N THR A 12 -11.47 2.31 2.14
CA THR A 12 -11.65 1.58 3.39
C THR A 12 -10.61 2.02 4.42
N GLY A 13 -11.10 2.59 5.53
CA GLY A 13 -10.28 3.01 6.67
C GLY A 13 -9.79 4.46 6.60
N GLY A 14 -9.29 4.96 7.73
CA GLY A 14 -8.84 6.35 7.87
C GLY A 14 -7.69 6.72 6.95
N ALA A 15 -6.74 5.81 6.74
CA ALA A 15 -5.61 6.00 5.82
C ALA A 15 -6.07 6.23 4.38
N ALA A 16 -7.08 5.47 3.91
CA ALA A 16 -7.64 5.62 2.58
C ALA A 16 -8.33 6.98 2.40
N ILE A 17 -9.08 7.43 3.40
CA ILE A 17 -9.74 8.74 3.39
C ILE A 17 -8.69 9.86 3.34
N ALA A 18 -7.64 9.77 4.14
CA ALA A 18 -6.55 10.75 4.15
C ALA A 18 -5.81 10.78 2.80
N ALA A 19 -5.49 9.62 2.23
CA ALA A 19 -4.84 9.48 0.93
C ALA A 19 -5.71 10.07 -0.20
N SER A 20 -7.02 9.80 -0.20
CA SER A 20 -7.96 10.36 -1.19
C SER A 20 -8.08 11.88 -1.10
N ARG A 21 -8.15 12.43 0.11
CA ARG A 21 -8.17 13.90 0.31
C ARG A 21 -6.88 14.55 -0.15
N LEU A 22 -5.74 13.92 0.12
CA LEU A 22 -4.45 14.41 -0.37
C LEU A 22 -4.37 14.36 -1.89
N LEU A 23 -4.85 13.28 -2.53
CA LEU A 23 -4.92 13.16 -3.98
C LEU A 23 -5.71 14.31 -4.61
N GLU A 24 -6.88 14.62 -4.06
CA GLU A 24 -7.73 15.73 -4.50
C GLU A 24 -7.01 17.07 -4.32
N ALA A 25 -6.50 17.33 -3.11
CA ALA A 25 -5.81 18.59 -2.81
C ALA A 25 -4.59 18.82 -3.71
N LEU A 26 -3.78 17.80 -3.99
CA LEU A 26 -2.62 17.92 -4.88
C LEU A 26 -3.05 18.29 -6.31
N ASN A 27 -4.07 17.61 -6.85
CA ASN A 27 -4.56 17.88 -8.19
C ASN A 27 -5.22 19.26 -8.30
N ASP A 28 -5.98 19.69 -7.29
CA ASP A 28 -6.62 21.01 -7.25
C ASP A 28 -5.58 22.16 -7.18
N HIS A 29 -4.38 21.88 -6.65
CA HIS A 29 -3.27 22.83 -6.61
C HIS A 29 -2.26 22.66 -7.76
N GLY A 30 -2.65 21.96 -8.82
CA GLY A 30 -1.85 21.84 -10.05
C GLY A 30 -0.69 20.82 -9.98
N VAL A 31 -0.61 20.02 -8.94
CA VAL A 31 0.33 18.89 -8.86
C VAL A 31 -0.31 17.67 -9.50
N LYS A 32 0.38 17.05 -10.45
CA LYS A 32 -0.13 15.82 -11.09
C LYS A 32 0.01 14.65 -10.12
N ALA A 33 -1.09 14.26 -9.50
CA ALA A 33 -1.11 13.15 -8.54
C ALA A 33 -1.98 11.99 -9.05
N ARG A 34 -1.52 10.76 -8.81
CA ARG A 34 -2.27 9.51 -9.01
C ARG A 34 -2.20 8.68 -7.74
N MET A 35 -3.16 7.80 -7.54
CA MET A 35 -3.14 6.85 -6.43
C MET A 35 -3.13 5.42 -6.96
N LEU A 36 -2.19 4.61 -6.49
CA LEU A 36 -2.11 3.19 -6.76
C LEU A 36 -2.64 2.42 -5.55
N VAL A 37 -3.63 1.57 -5.80
CA VAL A 37 -4.30 0.79 -4.75
C VAL A 37 -4.36 -0.69 -5.13
N ARG A 38 -4.51 -1.56 -4.13
CA ARG A 38 -4.92 -2.93 -4.36
C ARG A 38 -6.44 -3.02 -4.58
N ASP A 39 -7.22 -2.35 -3.72
CA ASP A 39 -8.67 -2.43 -3.71
C ASP A 39 -9.27 -1.10 -4.20
N LYS A 40 -9.48 -1.00 -5.52
CA LYS A 40 -10.16 0.13 -6.15
C LYS A 40 -11.68 -0.03 -6.03
N GLN A 41 -12.36 1.05 -5.68
CA GLN A 41 -13.81 1.05 -5.40
C GLN A 41 -14.59 2.10 -6.21
N THR A 42 -13.91 2.92 -7.00
CA THR A 42 -14.54 3.95 -7.86
C THR A 42 -14.00 3.91 -9.28
N ASP A 43 -14.67 4.63 -10.18
CA ASP A 43 -14.24 4.77 -11.59
C ASP A 43 -13.31 5.98 -11.81
N ARG A 44 -12.72 6.55 -10.74
CA ARG A 44 -11.80 7.68 -10.84
C ARG A 44 -10.58 7.32 -11.70
N LEU A 45 -10.28 8.13 -12.71
CA LEU A 45 -9.14 7.94 -13.60
C LEU A 45 -7.80 8.18 -12.92
N THR A 46 -7.80 8.99 -11.86
CA THR A 46 -6.60 9.27 -11.04
C THR A 46 -6.26 8.16 -10.05
N VAL A 47 -7.14 7.17 -9.89
CA VAL A 47 -6.92 5.99 -9.05
C VAL A 47 -6.73 4.78 -9.94
N VAL A 48 -5.61 4.10 -9.78
CA VAL A 48 -5.25 2.90 -10.54
C VAL A 48 -5.20 1.72 -9.59
N ALA A 49 -5.83 0.62 -10.01
CA ALA A 49 -5.70 -0.65 -9.30
C ALA A 49 -4.55 -1.46 -9.88
N LEU A 50 -3.81 -2.15 -9.04
CA LEU A 50 -2.97 -3.23 -9.53
C LEU A 50 -3.84 -4.28 -10.25
N PRO A 51 -3.34 -4.87 -11.33
CA PRO A 51 -4.07 -5.94 -12.01
C PRO A 51 -4.50 -7.00 -11.00
N HIS A 52 -5.79 -7.33 -10.97
CA HIS A 52 -6.32 -8.38 -10.10
C HIS A 52 -5.69 -9.72 -10.48
N SER A 53 -4.58 -10.07 -9.85
CA SER A 53 -3.96 -11.37 -10.02
C SER A 53 -4.39 -12.29 -8.88
N LEU A 54 -4.56 -13.57 -9.19
CA LEU A 54 -4.71 -14.62 -8.17
C LEU A 54 -3.59 -14.54 -7.12
N ARG A 55 -2.42 -14.06 -7.51
CA ARG A 55 -1.26 -13.83 -6.63
C ARG A 55 -1.56 -12.84 -5.50
N GLN A 56 -2.31 -11.75 -5.74
CA GLN A 56 -2.66 -10.79 -4.67
C GLN A 56 -3.61 -11.40 -3.63
N LYS A 57 -4.59 -12.19 -4.09
CA LYS A 57 -5.46 -12.95 -3.20
C LYS A 57 -4.67 -13.97 -2.38
N TRP A 58 -3.73 -14.66 -3.02
CA TRP A 58 -2.82 -15.60 -2.36
C TRP A 58 -1.92 -14.92 -1.34
N ASN A 59 -1.35 -13.76 -1.64
CA ASN A 59 -0.51 -13.00 -0.71
C ASN A 59 -1.28 -12.68 0.58
N PHE A 60 -2.51 -12.20 0.46
CA PHE A 60 -3.35 -11.90 1.61
C PHE A 60 -3.67 -13.16 2.43
N VAL A 61 -4.12 -14.22 1.77
CA VAL A 61 -4.46 -15.49 2.43
C VAL A 61 -3.22 -16.11 3.08
N TRP A 62 -2.09 -16.09 2.39
CA TRP A 62 -0.82 -16.63 2.89
C TRP A 62 -0.36 -15.90 4.15
N GLU A 63 -0.36 -14.58 4.16
CA GLU A 63 0.02 -13.81 5.35
C GLU A 63 -0.89 -14.16 6.54
N ARG A 64 -2.19 -14.25 6.33
CA ARG A 64 -3.15 -14.65 7.38
C ARG A 64 -2.95 -16.08 7.84
N ALA A 65 -2.67 -17.01 6.93
CA ALA A 65 -2.41 -18.40 7.26
C ALA A 65 -1.13 -18.56 8.10
N VAL A 66 -0.06 -17.86 7.75
CA VAL A 66 1.20 -17.86 8.52
C VAL A 66 0.97 -17.31 9.93
N LEU A 67 0.26 -16.19 10.07
CA LEU A 67 -0.10 -15.63 11.37
C LEU A 67 -0.95 -16.60 12.20
N TRP A 68 -1.93 -17.23 11.58
CA TRP A 68 -2.81 -18.20 12.25
C TRP A 68 -2.03 -19.41 12.76
N MET A 69 -1.10 -19.95 11.96
CA MET A 69 -0.24 -21.06 12.37
C MET A 69 0.66 -20.66 13.55
N HIS A 70 1.29 -19.49 13.51
CA HIS A 70 2.15 -18.99 14.60
C HIS A 70 1.37 -18.65 15.87
N ASN A 71 0.11 -18.25 15.72
CA ASN A 71 -0.79 -17.93 16.83
C ASN A 71 -1.49 -19.19 17.40
N ARG A 72 -0.89 -20.37 17.25
CA ARG A 72 -1.43 -21.68 17.70
C ARG A 72 -2.87 -21.91 17.26
N PHE A 73 -3.18 -21.58 15.99
CA PHE A 73 -4.51 -21.71 15.39
C PHE A 73 -5.59 -20.82 16.01
N SER A 74 -5.19 -19.79 16.74
CA SER A 74 -6.10 -18.79 17.31
C SER A 74 -6.39 -17.67 16.32
N MET A 75 -7.67 -17.25 16.26
CA MET A 75 -8.11 -16.08 15.48
C MET A 75 -7.85 -14.75 16.22
N LYS A 76 -7.40 -14.82 17.49
CA LYS A 76 -7.16 -13.64 18.32
C LYS A 76 -5.97 -12.85 17.75
N ASN A 77 -6.13 -11.54 17.63
CA ASN A 77 -5.10 -10.61 17.10
C ASN A 77 -4.68 -10.83 15.63
N LEU A 78 -5.41 -11.66 14.87
CA LEU A 78 -5.08 -11.95 13.46
C LEU A 78 -5.08 -10.68 12.58
N TRP A 79 -5.82 -9.67 12.95
CA TRP A 79 -6.01 -8.42 12.20
C TRP A 79 -5.18 -7.24 12.73
N THR A 80 -4.58 -7.39 13.92
CA THR A 80 -3.77 -6.34 14.56
C THR A 80 -2.30 -6.42 14.20
N VAL A 81 -1.92 -7.42 13.40
CA VAL A 81 -0.53 -7.72 13.04
C VAL A 81 -0.39 -7.88 11.54
N SER A 82 0.69 -7.35 10.97
CA SER A 82 1.07 -7.61 9.59
C SER A 82 2.56 -7.95 9.51
N LEU A 83 2.88 -9.07 8.85
CA LEU A 83 4.27 -9.55 8.71
C LEU A 83 4.96 -8.94 7.50
N ALA A 84 4.21 -8.43 6.51
CA ALA A 84 4.71 -7.96 5.24
C ALA A 84 5.73 -8.92 4.57
N ASN A 85 5.52 -10.22 4.76
CA ASN A 85 6.38 -11.29 4.23
C ASN A 85 6.07 -11.61 2.78
N THR A 86 4.96 -11.11 2.25
CA THR A 86 4.52 -11.27 0.87
C THR A 86 3.88 -9.98 0.36
N GLY A 87 4.03 -9.70 -0.92
CA GLY A 87 3.55 -8.47 -1.54
C GLY A 87 3.64 -8.50 -3.07
N THR A 88 3.40 -7.35 -3.66
CA THR A 88 3.48 -7.14 -5.11
C THR A 88 4.50 -6.04 -5.41
N ASP A 89 5.47 -6.35 -6.25
CA ASP A 89 6.45 -5.36 -6.73
C ASP A 89 5.75 -4.33 -7.62
N ILE A 90 5.65 -3.10 -7.14
CA ILE A 90 5.04 -1.99 -7.89
C ILE A 90 6.06 -1.20 -8.71
N THR A 91 7.37 -1.46 -8.54
CA THR A 91 8.42 -0.67 -9.20
C THR A 91 8.40 -0.77 -10.71
N GLN A 92 7.75 -1.81 -11.26
CA GLN A 92 7.63 -2.05 -12.70
C GLN A 92 6.33 -1.50 -13.30
N THR A 93 5.46 -0.88 -12.49
CA THR A 93 4.21 -0.30 -13.01
C THR A 93 4.48 1.03 -13.71
N ASP A 94 3.66 1.34 -14.71
CA ASP A 94 3.76 2.60 -15.46
C ASP A 94 3.58 3.80 -14.52
N GLU A 95 2.71 3.70 -13.51
CA GLU A 95 2.47 4.73 -12.52
C GLU A 95 3.70 4.98 -11.65
N PHE A 96 4.42 3.92 -11.26
CA PHE A 96 5.65 4.06 -10.49
C PHE A 96 6.73 4.72 -11.34
N GLN A 97 6.90 4.29 -12.59
CA GLN A 97 7.89 4.87 -13.50
C GLN A 97 7.61 6.35 -13.81
N TRP A 98 6.34 6.70 -13.99
CA TRP A 98 5.88 8.06 -14.24
C TRP A 98 6.13 9.02 -13.07
N ALA A 99 6.15 8.56 -11.83
CA ALA A 99 6.22 9.39 -10.64
C ALA A 99 7.63 9.93 -10.36
N ASP A 100 7.72 11.17 -9.92
CA ASP A 100 8.93 11.78 -9.35
C ASP A 100 9.02 11.53 -7.84
N VAL A 101 7.86 11.44 -7.19
CA VAL A 101 7.71 11.25 -5.74
C VAL A 101 6.78 10.07 -5.48
N ILE A 102 7.18 9.16 -4.62
CA ILE A 102 6.36 8.06 -4.11
C ILE A 102 5.91 8.42 -2.69
N HIS A 103 4.60 8.56 -2.49
CA HIS A 103 4.02 8.88 -1.20
C HIS A 103 3.30 7.66 -0.63
N LEU A 104 3.96 6.97 0.30
CA LEU A 104 3.41 5.79 0.97
C LEU A 104 2.44 6.22 2.07
N HIS A 105 1.31 5.53 2.15
CA HIS A 105 0.34 5.60 3.22
C HIS A 105 0.27 4.25 3.95
N TRP A 106 -0.87 3.58 3.93
CA TRP A 106 -1.02 2.25 4.53
C TRP A 106 -0.85 1.15 3.48
N ILE A 107 0.17 0.30 3.63
CA ILE A 107 0.66 -0.59 2.59
C ILE A 107 0.62 -2.07 2.98
N ASN A 108 -0.02 -2.39 4.09
CA ASN A 108 -0.04 -3.70 4.72
C ASN A 108 -1.07 -4.67 4.11
N GLN A 109 -1.29 -5.81 4.77
CA GLN A 109 -2.21 -6.88 4.37
C GLN A 109 -1.88 -7.52 3.01
N GLY A 110 -0.59 -7.85 2.80
CA GLY A 110 -0.14 -8.54 1.59
C GLY A 110 -0.11 -7.65 0.34
N PHE A 111 -0.19 -6.32 0.49
CA PHE A 111 -0.05 -5.38 -0.62
C PHE A 111 1.42 -5.18 -0.98
N LEU A 112 2.25 -4.69 -0.06
CA LEU A 112 3.70 -4.61 -0.23
C LEU A 112 4.40 -5.45 0.83
N SER A 113 5.45 -6.15 0.42
CA SER A 113 6.37 -6.82 1.33
C SER A 113 7.54 -5.92 1.73
N LEU A 114 8.30 -6.33 2.75
CA LEU A 114 9.54 -5.64 3.12
C LEU A 114 10.55 -5.62 1.96
N ARG A 115 10.59 -6.67 1.11
CA ARG A 115 11.42 -6.71 -0.09
C ARG A 115 10.95 -5.70 -1.15
N ASP A 116 9.65 -5.51 -1.28
CA ASP A 116 9.10 -4.53 -2.22
C ASP A 116 9.42 -3.11 -1.74
N LEU A 117 9.34 -2.86 -0.43
CA LEU A 117 9.78 -1.59 0.17
C LEU A 117 11.26 -1.32 -0.06
N GLU A 118 12.12 -2.33 0.11
CA GLU A 118 13.55 -2.20 -0.18
C GLU A 118 13.79 -1.79 -1.65
N LYS A 119 13.06 -2.40 -2.60
CA LYS A 119 13.16 -2.02 -4.02
C LYS A 119 12.71 -0.58 -4.27
N ILE A 120 11.61 -0.14 -3.62
CA ILE A 120 11.12 1.22 -3.71
C ILE A 120 12.20 2.19 -3.19
N VAL A 121 12.80 1.93 -2.04
CA VAL A 121 13.87 2.76 -1.46
C VAL A 121 15.09 2.79 -2.38
N ARG A 122 15.48 1.65 -2.93
CA ARG A 122 16.64 1.55 -3.86
C ARG A 122 16.39 2.15 -5.25
N SER A 123 15.15 2.50 -5.58
CA SER A 123 14.81 3.08 -6.87
C SER A 123 15.42 4.46 -7.12
N GLY A 124 15.90 5.14 -6.08
CA GLY A 124 16.41 6.51 -6.15
C GLY A 124 15.34 7.60 -6.24
N LYS A 125 14.05 7.23 -6.27
CA LYS A 125 12.95 8.21 -6.25
C LYS A 125 12.81 8.84 -4.87
N ARG A 126 12.25 10.04 -4.81
CA ARG A 126 11.92 10.70 -3.53
C ARG A 126 10.77 9.94 -2.86
N ILE A 127 10.94 9.59 -1.60
CA ILE A 127 9.94 8.87 -0.83
C ILE A 127 9.46 9.74 0.32
N VAL A 128 8.14 9.82 0.45
CA VAL A 128 7.43 10.39 1.59
C VAL A 128 6.58 9.28 2.19
N TRP A 129 6.50 9.17 3.50
CA TRP A 129 5.67 8.17 4.16
C TRP A 129 4.82 8.83 5.25
N THR A 130 3.50 8.86 5.04
CA THR A 130 2.55 9.24 6.08
C THR A 130 2.20 8.03 6.92
N LEU A 131 2.62 8.05 8.16
CA LEU A 131 2.39 6.96 9.11
C LEU A 131 0.97 7.09 9.69
N HIS A 132 0.16 6.06 9.52
CA HIS A 132 -1.20 5.98 10.04
C HIS A 132 -1.32 5.09 11.27
N ASP A 133 -0.29 4.30 11.54
CA ASP A 133 -0.17 3.40 12.68
C ASP A 133 1.30 3.24 13.10
N GLN A 134 1.56 2.38 14.06
CA GLN A 134 2.90 2.14 14.60
C GLN A 134 3.70 1.07 13.85
N TRP A 135 3.11 0.43 12.85
CA TRP A 135 3.74 -0.66 12.15
C TRP A 135 5.14 -0.33 11.58
N PRO A 136 5.40 0.85 10.97
CA PRO A 136 6.70 1.14 10.35
C PRO A 136 7.88 1.14 11.33
N TYR A 137 7.66 1.36 12.62
CA TYR A 137 8.71 1.33 13.65
C TYR A 137 8.57 0.21 14.66
N THR A 138 7.45 -0.48 14.74
CA THR A 138 7.31 -1.72 15.52
C THR A 138 7.62 -2.96 14.69
N GLY A 139 7.45 -2.87 13.37
CA GLY A 139 7.67 -3.92 12.39
C GLY A 139 6.57 -5.00 12.35
N ILE A 140 5.65 -5.02 13.30
CA ILE A 140 4.62 -6.07 13.39
C ILE A 140 3.24 -5.53 13.77
N CYS A 141 3.15 -4.60 14.72
CA CYS A 141 1.89 -4.14 15.31
C CYS A 141 1.35 -2.87 14.63
N HIS A 142 0.04 -2.83 14.43
CA HIS A 142 -0.68 -1.64 13.99
C HIS A 142 -1.07 -0.74 15.15
#